data_549790d56b01e0cdc5c54b3b9dbed4d6
#
_entry.id   549790d56b01e0cdc5c54b3b9dbed4d6
#
_cell.length_a   1.000
_cell.length_b   1.000
_cell.length_c   1.000
_cell.angle_alpha   90.00
_cell.angle_beta   90.00
_cell.angle_gamma   90.00
#
_symmetry.space_group_name_H-M   'P 1'
#
loop_
_entity.id
_entity.type
_entity.pdbx_description
1 polymer ?
#
loop_
_entity_poly.entity_id
_entity_poly.type
_entity_poly.pdbx_seq_one_letter_code
_entity_poly.pdbx_strand_id
1 'polypeptide(L)'
;MGIHTFLIVCPLVFLAGFVDAIAGGGGLISLPAYMFAGVPVHNAIATNKLSSCTGTVVSTWRLIKNKRVDWYFVPGTVVCALAGSVIGANLALIISDEILKTVLVVLLPIVAFCVLRDKNLEVIVPEGMTRRKQYIIAAVCSLGIGIYDGFYGPGTGTFLLLAFTKLAKMDLEKSTGNVKAVNLASNISALITFILAGKILWTLGLAASCFSIAGHYTGAGMVMHNG
;
A
#
# COMPACT_ATOMS: atom_id res chain seq x y z
N MET A 1 13.13 -22.39 -6.56
CA MET A 1 11.67 -22.17 -6.51
C MET A 1 11.00 -23.08 -7.50
N GLY A 2 9.94 -23.79 -7.08
CA GLY A 2 9.16 -24.65 -7.97
C GLY A 2 8.15 -23.83 -8.79
N ILE A 3 7.72 -24.37 -9.92
CA ILE A 3 6.71 -23.73 -10.78
C ILE A 3 5.38 -23.45 -10.04
N HIS A 4 5.05 -24.29 -9.04
CA HIS A 4 3.86 -24.12 -8.21
C HIS A 4 3.84 -22.77 -7.46
N THR A 5 5.00 -22.25 -7.04
CA THR A 5 5.10 -20.91 -6.40
C THR A 5 4.58 -19.82 -7.33
N PHE A 6 4.95 -19.86 -8.61
CA PHE A 6 4.48 -18.89 -9.60
C PHE A 6 2.99 -19.05 -9.90
N LEU A 7 2.50 -20.29 -9.99
CA LEU A 7 1.08 -20.58 -10.25
C LEU A 7 0.17 -20.10 -9.11
N ILE A 8 0.64 -20.03 -7.87
CA ILE A 8 -0.09 -19.48 -6.73
C ILE A 8 0.06 -17.96 -6.68
N VAL A 9 1.28 -17.46 -6.71
CA VAL A 9 1.57 -16.04 -6.44
C VAL A 9 1.06 -15.15 -7.58
N CYS A 10 1.34 -15.47 -8.83
CA CYS A 10 1.07 -14.55 -9.94
C CYS A 10 -0.43 -14.25 -10.13
N PRO A 11 -1.37 -15.22 -10.16
CA PRO A 11 -2.79 -14.93 -10.26
C PRO A 11 -3.33 -14.14 -9.05
N LEU A 12 -2.88 -14.49 -7.83
CA LEU A 12 -3.30 -13.80 -6.62
C LEU A 12 -2.74 -12.38 -6.54
N VAL A 13 -1.54 -12.12 -7.06
CA VAL A 13 -0.98 -10.77 -7.18
C VAL A 13 -1.71 -9.94 -8.23
N PHE A 14 -2.18 -10.55 -9.34
CA PHE A 14 -3.08 -9.87 -10.28
C PHE A 14 -4.37 -9.42 -9.57
N LEU A 15 -5.03 -10.33 -8.86
CA LEU A 15 -6.24 -10.03 -8.10
C LEU A 15 -5.99 -8.97 -7.02
N ALA A 16 -4.86 -9.09 -6.32
CA ALA A 16 -4.42 -8.10 -5.34
C ALA A 16 -4.26 -6.69 -5.95
N GLY A 17 -3.58 -6.60 -7.09
CA GLY A 17 -3.40 -5.34 -7.82
C GLY A 17 -4.72 -4.74 -8.31
N PHE A 18 -5.64 -5.59 -8.79
CA PHE A 18 -6.98 -5.17 -9.19
C PHE A 18 -7.76 -4.57 -8.02
N VAL A 19 -7.82 -5.29 -6.90
CA VAL A 19 -8.50 -4.82 -5.66
C VAL A 19 -7.83 -3.58 -5.10
N ASP A 20 -6.49 -3.54 -5.10
CA ASP A 20 -5.74 -2.38 -4.60
C ASP A 20 -6.01 -1.11 -5.40
N ALA A 21 -6.13 -1.23 -6.71
CA ALA A 21 -6.43 -0.09 -7.56
C ALA A 21 -7.83 0.50 -7.30
N ILE A 22 -8.80 -0.32 -6.91
CA ILE A 22 -10.19 0.08 -6.65
C ILE A 22 -10.37 0.62 -5.23
N ALA A 23 -9.97 -0.16 -4.22
CA ALA A 23 -10.32 0.09 -2.82
C ALA A 23 -9.10 0.26 -1.90
N GLY A 24 -7.91 0.01 -2.39
CA GLY A 24 -6.73 -0.19 -1.54
C GLY A 24 -6.77 -1.56 -0.86
N GLY A 25 -5.70 -1.94 -0.19
CA GLY A 25 -5.67 -3.18 0.58
C GLY A 25 -5.28 -4.45 -0.18
N GLY A 26 -4.78 -4.35 -1.41
CA GLY A 26 -4.29 -5.50 -2.18
C GLY A 26 -3.27 -6.37 -1.44
N GLY A 27 -2.50 -5.79 -0.55
CA GLY A 27 -1.56 -6.52 0.32
C GLY A 27 -2.21 -7.60 1.20
N LEU A 28 -3.51 -7.48 1.51
CA LEU A 28 -4.28 -8.51 2.22
C LEU A 28 -4.44 -9.81 1.42
N ILE A 29 -4.30 -9.73 0.10
CA ILE A 29 -4.36 -10.88 -0.80
C ILE A 29 -2.94 -11.33 -1.18
N SER A 30 -2.09 -10.37 -1.59
CA SER A 30 -0.77 -10.71 -2.12
C SER A 30 0.18 -11.26 -1.07
N LEU A 31 0.27 -10.67 0.13
CA LEU A 31 1.21 -11.16 1.14
C LEU A 31 0.91 -12.59 1.61
N PRO A 32 -0.35 -12.96 1.94
CA PRO A 32 -0.69 -14.36 2.16
C PRO A 32 -0.35 -15.28 0.99
N ALA A 33 -0.53 -14.83 -0.26
CA ALA A 33 -0.19 -15.63 -1.42
C ALA A 33 1.28 -16.05 -1.45
N TYR A 34 2.20 -15.12 -1.17
CA TYR A 34 3.63 -15.43 -1.03
C TYR A 34 3.88 -16.40 0.13
N MET A 35 3.23 -16.20 1.28
CA MET A 35 3.41 -17.06 2.46
C MET A 35 2.86 -18.48 2.21
N PHE A 36 1.68 -18.63 1.59
CA PHE A 36 1.11 -19.93 1.22
C PHE A 36 1.94 -20.67 0.18
N ALA A 37 2.63 -19.93 -0.67
CA ALA A 37 3.57 -20.51 -1.63
C ALA A 37 4.91 -20.93 -0.99
N GLY A 38 5.04 -20.85 0.34
CA GLY A 38 6.22 -21.28 1.10
C GLY A 38 7.40 -20.31 1.06
N VAL A 39 7.17 -19.05 0.69
CA VAL A 39 8.22 -18.02 0.71
C VAL A 39 8.51 -17.59 2.14
N PRO A 40 9.80 -17.56 2.60
CA PRO A 40 10.17 -17.06 3.90
C PRO A 40 9.64 -15.64 4.13
N VAL A 41 9.26 -15.31 5.37
CA VAL A 41 8.45 -14.09 5.65
C VAL A 41 9.13 -12.81 5.22
N HIS A 42 10.40 -12.59 5.52
CA HIS A 42 11.14 -11.41 5.08
C HIS A 42 11.19 -11.31 3.55
N ASN A 43 11.43 -12.44 2.87
CA ASN A 43 11.45 -12.48 1.41
C ASN A 43 10.04 -12.24 0.83
N ALA A 44 8.98 -12.73 1.50
CA ALA A 44 7.59 -12.49 1.09
C ALA A 44 7.24 -11.00 1.15
N ILE A 45 7.52 -10.33 2.29
CA ILE A 45 7.30 -8.88 2.44
C ILE A 45 8.11 -8.11 1.39
N ALA A 46 9.41 -8.39 1.29
CA ALA A 46 10.31 -7.71 0.38
C ALA A 46 9.89 -7.87 -1.09
N THR A 47 9.59 -9.10 -1.51
CA THR A 47 9.19 -9.40 -2.90
C THR A 47 7.80 -8.83 -3.21
N ASN A 48 6.90 -8.83 -2.23
CA ASN A 48 5.60 -8.17 -2.35
C ASN A 48 5.75 -6.65 -2.55
N LYS A 49 6.70 -5.99 -1.86
CA LYS A 49 7.00 -4.57 -2.08
C LYS A 49 7.43 -4.26 -3.51
N LEU A 50 8.20 -5.15 -4.15
CA LEU A 50 8.59 -5.00 -5.56
C LEU A 50 7.35 -5.05 -6.47
N SER A 51 6.52 -6.08 -6.36
CA SER A 51 5.32 -6.22 -7.19
C SER A 51 4.28 -5.13 -6.91
N SER A 52 4.09 -4.73 -5.64
CA SER A 52 3.18 -3.65 -5.28
C SER A 52 3.66 -2.29 -5.78
N CYS A 53 4.95 -1.98 -5.67
CA CYS A 53 5.53 -0.73 -6.17
C CYS A 53 5.27 -0.57 -7.68
N THR A 54 5.59 -1.59 -8.48
CA THR A 54 5.40 -1.54 -9.94
C THR A 54 3.94 -1.36 -10.33
N GLY A 55 3.01 -2.05 -9.67
CA GLY A 55 1.59 -1.88 -9.91
C GLY A 55 1.06 -0.51 -9.47
N THR A 56 1.49 -0.03 -8.29
CA THR A 56 1.06 1.26 -7.75
C THR A 56 1.54 2.43 -8.62
N VAL A 57 2.71 2.32 -9.29
CA VAL A 57 3.15 3.31 -10.30
C VAL A 57 2.08 3.50 -11.36
N VAL A 58 1.51 2.42 -11.89
CA VAL A 58 0.50 2.48 -12.96
C VAL A 58 -0.78 3.16 -12.47
N SER A 59 -1.30 2.78 -11.29
CA SER A 59 -2.51 3.39 -10.75
C SER A 59 -2.30 4.85 -10.35
N THR A 60 -1.16 5.20 -9.75
CA THR A 60 -0.80 6.58 -9.41
C THR A 60 -0.70 7.46 -10.66
N TRP A 61 0.01 6.98 -11.69
CA TRP A 61 0.14 7.72 -12.95
C TRP A 61 -1.23 8.03 -13.58
N ARG A 62 -2.16 7.06 -13.57
CA ARG A 62 -3.51 7.26 -14.08
C ARG A 62 -4.28 8.32 -13.29
N LEU A 63 -4.20 8.31 -11.94
CA LEU A 63 -4.88 9.31 -11.11
C LEU A 63 -4.28 10.71 -11.26
N ILE A 64 -2.97 10.83 -11.45
CA ILE A 64 -2.30 12.10 -11.77
C ILE A 64 -2.82 12.63 -13.12
N LYS A 65 -2.83 11.78 -14.16
CA LYS A 65 -3.32 12.17 -15.48
C LYS A 65 -4.77 12.66 -15.47
N ASN A 66 -5.60 12.08 -14.60
CA ASN A 66 -7.01 12.46 -14.43
C ASN A 66 -7.22 13.58 -13.39
N LYS A 67 -6.15 14.30 -12.99
CA LYS A 67 -6.19 15.46 -12.08
C LYS A 67 -6.83 15.18 -10.71
N ARG A 68 -6.82 13.91 -10.25
CA ARG A 68 -7.35 13.49 -8.94
C ARG A 68 -6.35 13.67 -7.80
N VAL A 69 -5.27 14.43 -8.00
CA VAL A 69 -4.23 14.70 -7.00
C VAL A 69 -4.29 16.17 -6.59
N ASP A 70 -4.30 16.45 -5.30
CA ASP A 70 -4.11 17.80 -4.77
C ASP A 70 -2.63 17.99 -4.41
N TRP A 71 -1.89 18.65 -5.29
CA TRP A 71 -0.46 18.87 -5.18
C TRP A 71 -0.03 19.66 -3.93
N TYR A 72 -0.96 20.37 -3.30
CA TYR A 72 -0.68 21.07 -2.05
C TYR A 72 -0.30 20.09 -0.93
N PHE A 73 -0.95 18.92 -0.88
CA PHE A 73 -0.72 17.93 0.19
C PHE A 73 0.44 16.98 -0.11
N VAL A 74 0.80 16.76 -1.38
CA VAL A 74 1.76 15.72 -1.79
C VAL A 74 3.14 15.87 -1.17
N PRO A 75 3.84 17.04 -1.17
CA PRO A 75 5.24 17.10 -0.74
C PRO A 75 5.45 16.60 0.69
N GLY A 76 4.71 17.15 1.65
CA GLY A 76 4.89 16.79 3.06
C GLY A 76 4.40 15.38 3.40
N THR A 77 3.26 14.95 2.85
CA THR A 77 2.74 13.60 3.09
C THR A 77 3.65 12.53 2.50
N VAL A 78 4.22 12.78 1.31
CA VAL A 78 5.20 11.88 0.68
C VAL A 78 6.49 11.81 1.50
N VAL A 79 7.08 12.94 1.92
CA VAL A 79 8.30 12.94 2.74
C VAL A 79 8.07 12.20 4.07
N CYS A 80 6.94 12.44 4.73
CA CYS A 80 6.57 11.74 5.96
C CYS A 80 6.40 10.24 5.73
N ALA A 81 5.76 9.83 4.64
CA ALA A 81 5.58 8.41 4.31
C ALA A 81 6.92 7.71 3.97
N LEU A 82 7.80 8.37 3.22
CA LEU A 82 9.15 7.88 2.94
C LEU A 82 9.92 7.62 4.24
N ALA A 83 9.97 8.62 5.13
CA ALA A 83 10.67 8.51 6.42
C ALA A 83 10.05 7.40 7.30
N GLY A 84 8.72 7.38 7.42
CA GLY A 84 8.02 6.34 8.17
C GLY A 84 8.32 4.95 7.63
N SER A 85 8.28 4.78 6.32
CA SER A 85 8.46 3.48 5.68
C SER A 85 9.90 2.94 5.82
N VAL A 86 10.92 3.80 5.79
CA VAL A 86 12.31 3.40 6.15
C VAL A 86 12.36 2.85 7.56
N ILE A 87 11.75 3.55 8.52
CA ILE A 87 11.71 3.12 9.93
C ILE A 87 11.01 1.75 10.03
N GLY A 88 9.82 1.62 9.43
CA GLY A 88 9.05 0.38 9.48
C GLY A 88 9.76 -0.81 8.83
N ALA A 89 10.39 -0.62 7.66
CA ALA A 89 11.12 -1.68 6.97
C ALA A 89 12.36 -2.14 7.76
N ASN A 90 13.09 -1.21 8.37
CA ASN A 90 14.22 -1.57 9.26
C ASN A 90 13.74 -2.30 10.52
N LEU A 91 12.62 -1.90 11.12
CA LEU A 91 12.02 -2.64 12.24
C LEU A 91 11.66 -4.06 11.83
N ALA A 92 11.07 -4.26 10.65
CA ALA A 92 10.76 -5.60 10.15
C ALA A 92 12.02 -6.46 9.99
N LEU A 93 13.14 -5.88 9.53
CA LEU A 93 14.40 -6.59 9.33
C LEU A 93 15.11 -7.03 10.63
N ILE A 94 14.86 -6.36 11.75
CA ILE A 94 15.47 -6.66 13.05
C ILE A 94 14.74 -7.83 13.74
N ILE A 95 13.47 -8.03 13.47
CA ILE A 95 12.62 -9.05 14.09
C ILE A 95 12.91 -10.41 13.46
N SER A 96 12.97 -11.49 14.28
CA SER A 96 13.16 -12.84 13.75
C SER A 96 11.97 -13.30 12.88
N ASP A 97 12.23 -14.19 11.91
CA ASP A 97 11.20 -14.76 11.02
C ASP A 97 10.01 -15.36 11.79
N GLU A 98 10.25 -16.03 12.92
CA GLU A 98 9.21 -16.66 13.73
C GLU A 98 8.27 -15.63 14.37
N ILE A 99 8.83 -14.59 14.99
CA ILE A 99 8.05 -13.52 15.61
C ILE A 99 7.30 -12.73 14.53
N LEU A 100 7.99 -12.39 13.46
CA LEU A 100 7.39 -11.65 12.35
C LEU A 100 6.23 -12.43 11.73
N LYS A 101 6.39 -13.74 11.50
CA LYS A 101 5.33 -14.61 11.01
C LYS A 101 4.12 -14.61 11.94
N THR A 102 4.34 -14.73 13.26
CA THR A 102 3.28 -14.72 14.27
C THR A 102 2.54 -13.38 14.24
N VAL A 103 3.28 -12.27 14.24
CA VAL A 103 2.71 -10.91 14.13
C VAL A 103 1.86 -10.75 12.88
N LEU A 104 2.36 -11.24 11.73
CA LEU A 104 1.63 -11.14 10.46
C LEU A 104 0.32 -11.96 10.48
N VAL A 105 0.37 -13.18 10.99
CA VAL A 105 -0.82 -14.05 11.08
C VAL A 105 -1.89 -13.45 11.98
N VAL A 106 -1.49 -12.80 13.08
CA VAL A 106 -2.43 -12.12 13.99
C VAL A 106 -2.94 -10.79 13.41
N LEU A 107 -2.07 -9.98 12.81
CA LEU A 107 -2.45 -8.68 12.26
C LEU A 107 -3.33 -8.78 11.03
N LEU A 108 -3.13 -9.80 10.19
CA LEU A 108 -3.84 -9.93 8.92
C LEU A 108 -5.37 -9.97 9.08
N PRO A 109 -5.97 -10.81 9.94
CA PRO A 109 -7.41 -10.82 10.15
C PRO A 109 -7.91 -9.53 10.80
N ILE A 110 -7.13 -8.91 11.70
CA ILE A 110 -7.48 -7.63 12.33
C ILE A 110 -7.57 -6.53 11.28
N VAL A 111 -6.56 -6.43 10.44
CA VAL A 111 -6.52 -5.44 9.36
C VAL A 111 -7.62 -5.69 8.34
N ALA A 112 -7.84 -6.94 7.96
CA ALA A 112 -8.93 -7.31 7.05
C ALA A 112 -10.29 -6.89 7.64
N PHE A 113 -10.53 -7.15 8.93
CA PHE A 113 -11.75 -6.73 9.61
C PHE A 113 -11.91 -5.21 9.61
N CYS A 114 -10.85 -4.45 9.94
CA CYS A 114 -10.88 -2.99 9.92
C CYS A 114 -11.18 -2.43 8.52
N VAL A 115 -10.55 -2.99 7.50
CA VAL A 115 -10.74 -2.57 6.10
C VAL A 115 -12.16 -2.86 5.60
N LEU A 116 -12.74 -4.01 5.99
CA LEU A 116 -14.08 -4.41 5.56
C LEU A 116 -15.22 -3.71 6.32
N ARG A 117 -14.97 -3.34 7.57
CA ARG A 117 -15.97 -2.71 8.44
C ARG A 117 -16.30 -1.27 8.04
N ASP A 118 -15.31 -0.49 7.67
CA ASP A 118 -15.44 0.95 7.51
C ASP A 118 -15.66 1.37 6.06
N LYS A 119 -16.92 1.28 5.61
CA LYS A 119 -17.33 1.60 4.24
C LYS A 119 -17.87 3.03 4.06
N ASN A 120 -18.10 3.75 5.17
CA ASN A 120 -18.72 5.08 5.09
C ASN A 120 -17.64 6.15 4.94
N LEU A 121 -17.50 6.68 3.71
CA LEU A 121 -16.50 7.67 3.33
C LEU A 121 -17.08 9.08 3.21
N GLU A 122 -18.28 9.33 3.77
CA GLU A 122 -18.84 10.67 3.79
C GLU A 122 -17.94 11.63 4.55
N VAL A 123 -17.57 12.72 3.89
CA VAL A 123 -16.69 13.74 4.45
C VAL A 123 -17.52 14.94 4.88
N ILE A 124 -17.69 15.09 6.20
CA ILE A 124 -18.25 16.32 6.79
C ILE A 124 -17.05 17.15 7.24
N VAL A 125 -16.86 18.32 6.62
CA VAL A 125 -15.79 19.26 6.99
C VAL A 125 -16.32 20.16 8.12
N PRO A 126 -15.77 20.09 9.34
CA PRO A 126 -16.19 20.93 10.46
C PRO A 126 -15.85 22.41 10.20
N GLU A 127 -16.68 23.30 10.75
CA GLU A 127 -16.37 24.73 10.81
C GLU A 127 -15.00 24.96 11.48
N GLY A 128 -14.16 25.80 10.86
CA GLY A 128 -12.81 26.09 11.37
C GLY A 128 -11.70 25.10 10.95
N MET A 129 -11.99 24.09 10.12
CA MET A 129 -10.96 23.25 9.53
C MET A 129 -10.22 23.99 8.41
N THR A 130 -8.99 24.44 8.69
CA THR A 130 -8.16 25.13 7.70
C THR A 130 -7.35 24.13 6.87
N ARG A 131 -6.97 24.51 5.62
CA ARG A 131 -6.09 23.68 4.78
C ARG A 131 -4.77 23.34 5.45
N ARG A 132 -4.23 24.24 6.29
CA ARG A 132 -3.01 24.00 7.06
C ARG A 132 -3.20 22.87 8.10
N LYS A 133 -4.34 22.86 8.81
CA LYS A 133 -4.66 21.78 9.76
C LYS A 133 -4.82 20.45 9.04
N GLN A 134 -5.54 20.43 7.91
CA GLN A 134 -5.67 19.24 7.07
C GLN A 134 -4.30 18.69 6.65
N TYR A 135 -3.40 19.58 6.19
CA TYR A 135 -2.05 19.22 5.80
C TYR A 135 -1.24 18.58 6.93
N ILE A 136 -1.25 19.18 8.12
CA ILE A 136 -0.51 18.67 9.29
C ILE A 136 -1.05 17.28 9.68
N ILE A 137 -2.38 17.13 9.75
CA ILE A 137 -3.00 15.84 10.09
C ILE A 137 -2.63 14.78 9.03
N ALA A 138 -2.75 15.12 7.74
CA ALA A 138 -2.41 14.22 6.66
C ALA A 138 -0.92 13.80 6.70
N ALA A 139 0.00 14.72 7.00
CA ALA A 139 1.43 14.45 7.11
C ALA A 139 1.75 13.53 8.31
N VAL A 140 1.17 13.80 9.48
CA VAL A 140 1.35 12.95 10.68
C VAL A 140 0.79 11.54 10.44
N CYS A 141 -0.42 11.45 9.85
CA CYS A 141 -0.99 10.16 9.47
C CYS A 141 -0.12 9.42 8.45
N SER A 142 0.45 10.15 7.47
CA SER A 142 1.35 9.54 6.47
C SER A 142 2.63 9.00 7.09
N LEU A 143 3.17 9.64 8.13
CA LEU A 143 4.32 9.14 8.88
C LEU A 143 3.97 7.83 9.61
N GLY A 144 2.90 7.84 10.43
CA GLY A 144 2.49 6.66 11.20
C GLY A 144 2.08 5.48 10.33
N ILE A 145 1.25 5.74 9.31
CA ILE A 145 0.83 4.69 8.36
C ILE A 145 2.01 4.26 7.48
N GLY A 146 2.95 5.17 7.18
CA GLY A 146 4.20 4.83 6.50
C GLY A 146 5.06 3.85 7.30
N ILE A 147 5.19 4.02 8.63
CA ILE A 147 5.87 3.05 9.50
C ILE A 147 5.19 1.69 9.41
N TYR A 148 3.86 1.67 9.52
CA TYR A 148 3.06 0.46 9.35
C TYR A 148 3.28 -0.19 7.97
N ASP A 149 3.29 0.61 6.89
CA ASP A 149 3.48 0.12 5.53
C ASP A 149 4.86 -0.47 5.28
N GLY A 150 5.90 0.17 5.81
CA GLY A 150 7.26 -0.35 5.75
C GLY A 150 7.42 -1.67 6.51
N PHE A 151 6.77 -1.76 7.67
CA PHE A 151 6.81 -2.94 8.53
C PHE A 151 5.99 -4.12 7.98
N TYR A 152 4.76 -3.84 7.53
CA TYR A 152 3.78 -4.86 7.17
C TYR A 152 3.17 -4.63 5.79
N GLY A 153 2.43 -3.54 5.59
CA GLY A 153 1.88 -3.06 4.33
C GLY A 153 0.44 -3.40 3.97
N PRO A 154 -0.14 -4.56 4.29
CA PRO A 154 -1.52 -4.86 3.93
C PRO A 154 -2.53 -3.83 4.47
N GLY A 155 -3.42 -3.34 3.61
CA GLY A 155 -4.45 -2.37 4.01
C GLY A 155 -4.00 -0.90 4.05
N THR A 156 -2.72 -0.60 3.81
CA THR A 156 -2.17 0.77 3.84
C THR A 156 -2.98 1.77 3.04
N GLY A 157 -3.35 1.42 1.81
CA GLY A 157 -4.17 2.30 0.95
C GLY A 157 -5.50 2.67 1.59
N THR A 158 -6.18 1.70 2.20
CA THR A 158 -7.45 1.93 2.90
C THR A 158 -7.23 2.77 4.16
N PHE A 159 -6.20 2.49 4.97
CA PHE A 159 -5.91 3.28 6.16
C PHE A 159 -5.56 4.73 5.82
N LEU A 160 -4.77 4.96 4.77
CA LEU A 160 -4.48 6.30 4.29
C LEU A 160 -5.76 7.01 3.83
N LEU A 161 -6.65 6.30 3.08
CA LEU A 161 -7.91 6.87 2.61
C LEU A 161 -8.80 7.28 3.79
N LEU A 162 -8.96 6.42 4.78
CA LEU A 162 -9.71 6.72 6.00
C LEU A 162 -9.09 7.87 6.79
N ALA A 163 -7.77 7.91 6.93
CA ALA A 163 -7.08 8.99 7.60
C ALA A 163 -7.25 10.33 6.88
N PHE A 164 -7.13 10.36 5.56
CA PHE A 164 -7.28 11.59 4.78
C PHE A 164 -8.72 12.08 4.75
N THR A 165 -9.70 11.18 4.62
CA THR A 165 -11.12 11.56 4.58
C THR A 165 -11.68 11.85 5.97
N LYS A 166 -11.47 10.97 6.97
CA LYS A 166 -12.11 11.08 8.29
C LYS A 166 -11.34 11.97 9.26
N LEU A 167 -9.99 11.92 9.26
CA LEU A 167 -9.19 12.71 10.19
C LEU A 167 -8.76 14.05 9.56
N ALA A 168 -8.18 14.03 8.37
CA ALA A 168 -7.78 15.26 7.69
C ALA A 168 -8.94 15.98 7.00
N LYS A 169 -10.14 15.35 6.90
CA LYS A 169 -11.34 15.94 6.28
C LYS A 169 -11.12 16.42 4.85
N MET A 170 -10.29 15.71 4.11
CA MET A 170 -10.04 15.98 2.71
C MET A 170 -11.16 15.40 1.84
N ASP A 171 -11.44 16.05 0.74
CA ASP A 171 -12.36 15.55 -0.30
C ASP A 171 -11.98 14.13 -0.75
N LEU A 172 -12.99 13.28 -0.96
CA LEU A 172 -12.78 11.85 -1.27
C LEU A 172 -12.01 11.66 -2.59
N GLU A 173 -12.37 12.42 -3.63
CA GLU A 173 -11.77 12.28 -4.95
C GLU A 173 -10.28 12.63 -4.91
N LYS A 174 -9.93 13.77 -4.29
CA LYS A 174 -8.55 14.20 -4.09
C LYS A 174 -7.78 13.30 -3.13
N SER A 175 -8.45 12.80 -2.09
CA SER A 175 -7.85 11.83 -1.16
C SER A 175 -7.39 10.58 -1.88
N THR A 176 -8.20 10.04 -2.80
CA THR A 176 -7.85 8.83 -3.56
C THR A 176 -6.54 9.01 -4.34
N GLY A 177 -6.36 10.14 -5.02
CA GLY A 177 -5.13 10.45 -5.75
C GLY A 177 -3.92 10.63 -4.83
N ASN A 178 -4.09 11.40 -3.74
CA ASN A 178 -3.03 11.65 -2.78
C ASN A 178 -2.61 10.37 -2.04
N VAL A 179 -3.56 9.51 -1.67
CA VAL A 179 -3.30 8.20 -1.07
C VAL A 179 -2.41 7.35 -1.96
N LYS A 180 -2.68 7.29 -3.27
CA LYS A 180 -1.84 6.50 -4.19
C LYS A 180 -0.43 7.07 -4.31
N ALA A 181 -0.26 8.39 -4.33
CA ALA A 181 1.06 9.03 -4.34
C ALA A 181 1.84 8.71 -3.05
N VAL A 182 1.19 8.81 -1.88
CA VAL A 182 1.79 8.51 -0.58
C VAL A 182 2.13 7.01 -0.46
N ASN A 183 1.21 6.14 -0.87
CA ASN A 183 1.43 4.69 -0.86
C ASN A 183 2.55 4.25 -1.82
N LEU A 184 2.65 4.89 -2.99
CA LEU A 184 3.77 4.66 -3.90
C LEU A 184 5.10 5.06 -3.25
N ALA A 185 5.16 6.23 -2.62
CA ALA A 185 6.36 6.71 -1.94
C ALA A 185 6.80 5.75 -0.82
N SER A 186 5.87 5.32 0.04
CA SER A 186 6.19 4.36 1.11
C SER A 186 6.64 3.00 0.55
N ASN A 187 6.01 2.49 -0.52
CA ASN A 187 6.44 1.26 -1.18
C ASN A 187 7.84 1.37 -1.80
N ILE A 188 8.18 2.51 -2.45
CA ILE A 188 9.52 2.76 -3.00
C ILE A 188 10.55 2.75 -1.87
N SER A 189 10.29 3.43 -0.77
CA SER A 189 11.18 3.53 0.37
C SER A 189 11.45 2.16 1.03
N ALA A 190 10.38 1.39 1.30
CA ALA A 190 10.52 0.03 1.82
C ALA A 190 11.25 -0.89 0.82
N LEU A 191 10.93 -0.80 -0.47
CA LEU A 191 11.58 -1.57 -1.53
C LEU A 191 13.10 -1.33 -1.53
N ILE A 192 13.54 -0.07 -1.48
CA ILE A 192 14.97 0.27 -1.43
C ILE A 192 15.61 -0.35 -0.17
N THR A 193 14.98 -0.24 0.98
CA THR A 193 15.47 -0.83 2.24
C THR A 193 15.63 -2.35 2.11
N PHE A 194 14.64 -3.05 1.55
CA PHE A 194 14.70 -4.50 1.37
C PHE A 194 15.65 -4.95 0.25
N ILE A 195 15.88 -4.12 -0.77
CA ILE A 195 16.92 -4.37 -1.80
C ILE A 195 18.30 -4.33 -1.14
N LEU A 196 18.59 -3.28 -0.35
CA LEU A 196 19.86 -3.14 0.36
C LEU A 196 20.10 -4.27 1.36
N ALA A 197 19.02 -4.82 1.96
CA ALA A 197 19.08 -5.98 2.83
C ALA A 197 19.18 -7.34 2.09
N GLY A 198 19.15 -7.36 0.76
CA GLY A 198 19.25 -8.58 -0.04
C GLY A 198 18.07 -9.56 0.11
N LYS A 199 16.88 -9.06 0.47
CA LYS A 199 15.70 -9.91 0.77
C LYS A 199 14.78 -10.14 -0.43
N ILE A 200 15.05 -9.52 -1.58
CA ILE A 200 14.20 -9.64 -2.79
C ILE A 200 14.45 -10.96 -3.52
N LEU A 201 13.39 -11.69 -3.82
CA LEU A 201 13.41 -12.83 -4.73
C LEU A 201 13.13 -12.35 -6.16
N TRP A 202 14.17 -11.90 -6.86
CA TRP A 202 14.06 -11.16 -8.12
C TRP A 202 13.22 -11.87 -9.16
N THR A 203 13.45 -13.17 -9.42
CA THR A 203 12.73 -13.93 -10.47
C THR A 203 11.24 -13.96 -10.19
N LEU A 204 10.84 -14.25 -8.94
CA LEU A 204 9.44 -14.27 -8.53
C LEU A 204 8.85 -12.85 -8.51
N GLY A 205 9.62 -11.88 -8.00
CA GLY A 205 9.18 -10.49 -7.90
C GLY A 205 8.93 -9.84 -9.25
N LEU A 206 9.79 -10.08 -10.24
CA LEU A 206 9.61 -9.57 -11.60
C LEU A 206 8.41 -10.22 -12.30
N ALA A 207 8.25 -11.54 -12.18
CA ALA A 207 7.07 -12.21 -12.69
C ALA A 207 5.79 -11.66 -12.06
N ALA A 208 5.74 -11.60 -10.73
CA ALA A 208 4.61 -11.03 -10.00
C ALA A 208 4.35 -9.55 -10.33
N SER A 209 5.39 -8.78 -10.64
CA SER A 209 5.27 -7.38 -11.08
C SER A 209 4.47 -7.24 -12.38
N CYS A 210 4.67 -8.13 -13.36
CA CYS A 210 3.89 -8.12 -14.59
C CYS A 210 2.39 -8.31 -14.30
N PHE A 211 2.06 -9.25 -13.41
CA PHE A 211 0.67 -9.50 -13.00
C PHE A 211 0.10 -8.35 -12.16
N SER A 212 0.90 -7.76 -11.27
CA SER A 212 0.52 -6.57 -10.48
C SER A 212 0.20 -5.39 -11.40
N ILE A 213 1.04 -5.10 -12.38
CA ILE A 213 0.82 -4.05 -13.40
C ILE A 213 -0.52 -4.28 -14.12
N ALA A 214 -0.77 -5.50 -14.61
CA ALA A 214 -2.00 -5.85 -15.30
C ALA A 214 -3.24 -5.68 -14.38
N GLY A 215 -3.16 -6.13 -13.12
CA GLY A 215 -4.21 -5.96 -12.13
C GLY A 215 -4.50 -4.49 -11.83
N HIS A 216 -3.48 -3.69 -11.55
CA HIS A 216 -3.64 -2.26 -11.29
C HIS A 216 -4.14 -1.50 -12.52
N TYR A 217 -3.70 -1.89 -13.72
CA TYR A 217 -4.17 -1.29 -14.95
C TYR A 217 -5.66 -1.53 -15.16
N THR A 218 -6.13 -2.75 -15.00
CA THR A 218 -7.55 -3.10 -15.17
C THR A 218 -8.41 -2.49 -14.07
N GLY A 219 -8.01 -2.58 -12.80
CA GLY A 219 -8.74 -2.03 -11.66
C GLY A 219 -8.84 -0.50 -11.70
N ALA A 220 -7.75 0.21 -12.02
CA ALA A 220 -7.79 1.66 -12.17
C ALA A 220 -8.64 2.10 -13.37
N GLY A 221 -8.71 1.30 -14.44
CA GLY A 221 -9.63 1.54 -15.56
C GLY A 221 -11.08 1.51 -15.12
N MET A 222 -11.46 0.56 -14.28
CA MET A 222 -12.83 0.40 -13.77
C MET A 222 -13.27 1.56 -12.88
N VAL A 223 -12.38 2.04 -12.01
CA VAL A 223 -12.66 3.21 -11.14
C VAL A 223 -12.90 4.48 -11.94
N MET A 224 -12.23 4.65 -13.07
CA MET A 224 -12.39 5.85 -13.91
C MET A 224 -13.64 5.80 -14.79
N HIS A 225 -14.18 4.62 -15.07
CA HIS A 225 -15.39 4.47 -15.91
C HIS A 225 -16.68 4.54 -15.09
N ASN A 226 -16.63 4.15 -13.81
CA ASN A 226 -17.80 3.99 -12.95
C ASN A 226 -17.78 4.91 -11.71
N GLY A 227 -16.76 5.79 -11.58
CA GLY A 227 -16.56 6.68 -10.43
C GLY A 227 -16.80 8.15 -10.73
#